data_7dda3d05be4bc18d8562c291932a8972
#
_entry.id   7dda3d05be4bc18d8562c291932a8972
#
_cell.length_a   1.000
_cell.length_b   1.000
_cell.length_c   1.000
_cell.angle_alpha   90.00
_cell.angle_beta   90.00
_cell.angle_gamma   90.00
#
_symmetry.space_group_name_H-M   'P 1'
#
loop_
_entity.id
_entity.type
_entity.pdbx_description
1 polymer ?
#
loop_
_entity_poly.entity_id
_entity_poly.type
_entity_poly.pdbx_seq_one_letter_code
_entity_poly.pdbx_strand_id
1 'polypeptide(L)'
;MKNKELDNLRSKINNIDDEILSLLSNRSKIVLEIGKHKKDNSVVDLDRERKILNRLSSKFTGSYPKDTIVRLWREIFQSSEKLQKLIKENIQSKRSIENINVYKGGKAKLNNNKRVIKLSSNENPYGASPKAIELLETKNINHDLHRYPEIDGSSLREAIAKNFSIDSNRIILGSGSDEVLLFAALAFCQDGDEILHANHGFEMYSIVSKVVGAVPKKIEEDVNFNLNIENLITQTNDATKVIYIASPNNPTGTYLSRDQLVKLMNSISKNIIVVIDGAYVEYVQKDDYDKGFSLTDEYENIILTRTFSKTYGLAALRVGWCYTSQKIADIINKIKPPFNTTTISQSLAIKALEDKEHIENSVKLNSEIKDWFEKELKLLNIKTRQTEGNFTLIETSEEEAEKISNHLMNDGIIIRRLNSYNLPNFLRISIGTKEEMNFTVESLKKFNV
;
A
#
# COMPACT_ATOMS: atom_id res chain seq x y z
N MET A 1 9.91 -35.00 43.98
CA MET A 1 8.56 -34.46 44.15
C MET A 1 8.16 -33.49 43.02
N LYS A 2 8.98 -32.51 42.61
CA LYS A 2 8.66 -31.55 41.51
C LYS A 2 8.29 -32.18 40.15
N ASN A 3 8.92 -33.33 39.76
CA ASN A 3 8.60 -33.95 38.46
C ASN A 3 7.19 -34.61 38.45
N LYS A 4 6.76 -35.20 39.55
CA LYS A 4 5.46 -35.88 39.62
C LYS A 4 4.26 -34.93 39.56
N GLU A 5 4.43 -33.72 40.08
CA GLU A 5 3.39 -32.67 40.03
C GLU A 5 3.28 -32.06 38.66
N LEU A 6 4.42 -31.84 37.98
CA LEU A 6 4.45 -31.37 36.59
C LEU A 6 3.81 -32.39 35.63
N ASP A 7 4.10 -33.68 35.81
CA ASP A 7 3.52 -34.76 34.99
C ASP A 7 2.01 -34.88 35.20
N ASN A 8 1.53 -34.68 36.43
CA ASN A 8 0.11 -34.63 36.72
C ASN A 8 -0.58 -33.42 36.03
N LEU A 9 0.05 -32.24 36.01
CA LEU A 9 -0.46 -31.09 35.32
C LEU A 9 -0.48 -31.27 33.79
N ARG A 10 0.56 -31.89 33.21
CA ARG A 10 0.60 -32.28 31.80
C ARG A 10 -0.50 -33.26 31.44
N SER A 11 -0.75 -34.26 32.30
CA SER A 11 -1.86 -35.22 32.08
C SER A 11 -3.23 -34.52 32.08
N LYS A 12 -3.43 -33.53 32.95
CA LYS A 12 -4.67 -32.73 32.93
C LYS A 12 -4.83 -31.93 31.66
N ILE A 13 -3.73 -31.36 31.11
CA ILE A 13 -3.76 -30.64 29.83
C ILE A 13 -4.12 -31.60 28.69
N ASN A 14 -3.50 -32.78 28.63
CA ASN A 14 -3.81 -33.80 27.61
C ASN A 14 -5.28 -34.21 27.63
N ASN A 15 -5.89 -34.37 28.80
CA ASN A 15 -7.32 -34.69 28.88
C ASN A 15 -8.21 -33.56 28.32
N ILE A 16 -7.84 -32.31 28.58
CA ILE A 16 -8.56 -31.14 28.01
C ILE A 16 -8.36 -31.08 26.49
N ASP A 17 -7.19 -31.38 25.97
CA ASP A 17 -6.90 -31.43 24.54
C ASP A 17 -7.75 -32.52 23.84
N ASP A 18 -7.92 -33.71 24.48
CA ASP A 18 -8.78 -34.78 23.98
C ASP A 18 -10.27 -34.36 23.96
N GLU A 19 -10.73 -33.63 24.96
CA GLU A 19 -12.08 -33.06 24.98
C GLU A 19 -12.28 -32.05 23.85
N ILE A 20 -11.33 -31.17 23.62
CA ILE A 20 -11.34 -30.19 22.51
C ILE A 20 -11.41 -30.91 21.17
N LEU A 21 -10.59 -31.94 20.93
CA LEU A 21 -10.62 -32.77 19.72
C LEU A 21 -11.98 -33.42 19.50
N SER A 22 -12.58 -33.97 20.55
CA SER A 22 -13.92 -34.57 20.49
C SER A 22 -14.97 -33.53 20.08
N LEU A 23 -14.96 -32.36 20.69
CA LEU A 23 -15.89 -31.27 20.37
C LEU A 23 -15.70 -30.76 18.94
N LEU A 24 -14.46 -30.62 18.45
CA LEU A 24 -14.17 -30.25 17.07
C LEU A 24 -14.67 -31.32 16.07
N SER A 25 -14.51 -32.60 16.38
CA SER A 25 -15.02 -33.72 15.56
C SER A 25 -16.54 -33.67 15.46
N ASN A 26 -17.23 -33.45 16.56
CA ASN A 26 -18.68 -33.31 16.56
C ASN A 26 -19.15 -32.08 15.78
N ARG A 27 -18.46 -30.97 15.94
CA ARG A 27 -18.74 -29.73 15.19
C ARG A 27 -18.56 -29.92 13.68
N SER A 28 -17.52 -30.64 13.23
CA SER A 28 -17.25 -30.90 11.82
C SER A 28 -18.35 -31.68 11.15
N LYS A 29 -18.93 -32.68 11.83
CA LYS A 29 -20.09 -33.47 11.35
C LYS A 29 -21.30 -32.57 11.10
N ILE A 30 -21.62 -31.69 12.04
CA ILE A 30 -22.75 -30.75 11.89
C ILE A 30 -22.49 -29.78 10.74
N VAL A 31 -21.24 -29.30 10.55
CA VAL A 31 -20.87 -28.44 9.43
C VAL A 31 -21.08 -29.11 8.08
N LEU A 32 -20.77 -30.39 7.95
CA LEU A 32 -21.04 -31.18 6.74
C LEU A 32 -22.55 -31.32 6.46
N GLU A 33 -23.36 -31.51 7.48
CA GLU A 33 -24.83 -31.55 7.34
C GLU A 33 -25.38 -30.19 6.89
N ILE A 34 -24.94 -29.12 7.48
CA ILE A 34 -25.28 -27.72 7.05
C ILE A 34 -24.92 -27.51 5.57
N GLY A 35 -23.75 -27.97 5.14
CA GLY A 35 -23.32 -27.86 3.75
C GLY A 35 -24.23 -28.54 2.75
N LYS A 36 -24.87 -29.69 3.12
CA LYS A 36 -25.86 -30.40 2.30
C LYS A 36 -27.19 -29.66 2.16
N HIS A 37 -27.55 -28.82 3.13
CA HIS A 37 -28.81 -28.07 3.14
C HIS A 37 -28.71 -26.67 2.53
N LYS A 38 -27.52 -26.14 2.26
CA LYS A 38 -27.34 -24.85 1.59
C LYS A 38 -27.60 -24.97 0.09
N LYS A 39 -28.62 -24.28 -0.40
CA LYS A 39 -29.05 -24.31 -1.82
C LYS A 39 -28.26 -23.34 -2.69
N ASP A 40 -27.61 -22.33 -2.13
CA ASP A 40 -26.82 -21.33 -2.81
C ASP A 40 -25.33 -21.60 -2.63
N ASN A 41 -24.51 -20.99 -3.50
CA ASN A 41 -23.04 -21.15 -3.47
C ASN A 41 -22.36 -20.32 -2.35
N SER A 42 -23.11 -19.59 -1.53
CA SER A 42 -22.55 -18.83 -0.41
C SER A 42 -22.22 -19.74 0.76
N VAL A 43 -20.99 -20.21 0.81
CA VAL A 43 -20.48 -21.03 1.92
C VAL A 43 -20.22 -20.19 3.16
N VAL A 44 -19.97 -18.87 2.99
CA VAL A 44 -19.53 -17.93 4.03
C VAL A 44 -20.65 -16.98 4.43
N ASP A 45 -20.87 -16.85 5.74
CA ASP A 45 -21.75 -15.86 6.35
C ASP A 45 -20.91 -15.00 7.32
N LEU A 46 -20.34 -13.92 6.79
CA LEU A 46 -19.43 -13.03 7.52
C LEU A 46 -20.11 -12.34 8.72
N ASP A 47 -21.41 -12.03 8.61
CA ASP A 47 -22.14 -11.39 9.71
C ASP A 47 -22.38 -12.37 10.86
N ARG A 48 -22.68 -13.62 10.55
CA ARG A 48 -22.80 -14.69 11.54
C ARG A 48 -21.47 -14.96 12.23
N GLU A 49 -20.35 -15.01 11.48
CA GLU A 49 -19.03 -15.21 12.03
C GLU A 49 -18.65 -14.08 12.99
N ARG A 50 -18.88 -12.83 12.59
CA ARG A 50 -18.65 -11.65 13.45
C ARG A 50 -19.47 -11.74 14.75
N LYS A 51 -20.73 -12.09 14.67
CA LYS A 51 -21.59 -12.31 15.85
C LYS A 51 -21.05 -13.41 16.78
N ILE A 52 -20.57 -14.51 16.22
CA ILE A 52 -19.98 -15.61 16.99
C ILE A 52 -18.66 -15.17 17.66
N LEU A 53 -17.77 -14.50 16.93
CA LEU A 53 -16.49 -14.00 17.47
C LEU A 53 -16.72 -13.03 18.62
N ASN A 54 -17.63 -12.06 18.48
CA ASN A 54 -17.97 -11.11 19.54
C ASN A 54 -18.52 -11.83 20.77
N ARG A 55 -19.42 -12.80 20.58
CA ARG A 55 -19.99 -13.60 21.68
C ARG A 55 -18.91 -14.41 22.42
N LEU A 56 -18.00 -15.02 21.71
CA LEU A 56 -16.96 -15.87 22.30
C LEU A 56 -15.89 -15.04 23.01
N SER A 57 -15.44 -13.95 22.38
CA SER A 57 -14.51 -13.03 22.99
C SER A 57 -15.05 -12.37 24.27
N SER A 58 -16.36 -12.03 24.30
CA SER A 58 -16.99 -11.47 25.49
C SER A 58 -17.19 -12.48 26.63
N LYS A 59 -17.38 -13.77 26.29
CA LYS A 59 -17.57 -14.85 27.27
C LYS A 59 -16.28 -15.43 27.81
N PHE A 60 -15.16 -15.21 27.11
CA PHE A 60 -13.87 -15.77 27.53
C PHE A 60 -13.31 -15.04 28.75
N THR A 61 -13.08 -15.79 29.81
CA THR A 61 -12.57 -15.30 31.11
C THR A 61 -11.19 -15.91 31.46
N GLY A 62 -10.58 -16.69 30.52
CA GLY A 62 -9.28 -17.32 30.72
C GLY A 62 -8.11 -16.37 30.54
N SER A 63 -6.89 -16.86 30.79
CA SER A 63 -5.64 -16.08 30.76
C SER A 63 -5.06 -15.88 29.36
N TYR A 64 -5.58 -16.55 28.33
CA TYR A 64 -5.11 -16.26 26.96
C TYR A 64 -5.55 -14.87 26.50
N PRO A 65 -4.71 -14.16 25.73
CA PRO A 65 -5.15 -12.93 25.09
C PRO A 65 -6.41 -13.15 24.26
N LYS A 66 -7.34 -12.16 24.25
CA LYS A 66 -8.61 -12.27 23.52
C LYS A 66 -8.41 -12.46 22.00
N ASP A 67 -7.36 -11.88 21.43
CA ASP A 67 -6.97 -12.06 20.04
C ASP A 67 -6.61 -13.50 19.70
N THR A 68 -6.03 -14.26 20.64
CA THR A 68 -5.74 -15.69 20.50
C THR A 68 -7.04 -16.49 20.31
N ILE A 69 -8.09 -16.17 21.07
CA ILE A 69 -9.42 -16.81 20.93
C ILE A 69 -10.01 -16.46 19.58
N VAL A 70 -9.90 -15.21 19.14
CA VAL A 70 -10.39 -14.77 17.82
C VAL A 70 -9.69 -15.55 16.70
N ARG A 71 -8.34 -15.72 16.76
CA ARG A 71 -7.56 -16.47 15.77
C ARG A 71 -7.97 -17.95 15.72
N LEU A 72 -8.06 -18.61 16.87
CA LEU A 72 -8.51 -20.02 16.95
C LEU A 72 -9.88 -20.21 16.27
N TRP A 73 -10.83 -19.34 16.53
CA TRP A 73 -12.19 -19.47 15.95
C TRP A 73 -12.22 -19.14 14.47
N ARG A 74 -11.40 -18.22 13.98
CA ARG A 74 -11.23 -17.97 12.55
C ARG A 74 -10.69 -19.20 11.82
N GLU A 75 -9.68 -19.89 12.39
CA GLU A 75 -9.15 -21.13 11.82
C GLU A 75 -10.22 -22.25 11.77
N ILE A 76 -11.02 -22.36 12.83
CA ILE A 76 -12.15 -23.30 12.85
C ILE A 76 -13.20 -22.95 11.78
N PHE A 77 -13.47 -21.66 11.52
CA PHE A 77 -14.40 -21.24 10.47
C PHE A 77 -13.84 -21.55 9.08
N GLN A 78 -12.56 -21.23 8.82
CA GLN A 78 -11.88 -21.55 7.57
C GLN A 78 -11.88 -23.06 7.29
N SER A 79 -11.58 -23.86 8.30
CA SER A 79 -11.61 -25.31 8.19
C SER A 79 -13.02 -25.83 7.90
N SER A 80 -14.04 -25.22 8.49
CA SER A 80 -15.45 -25.54 8.24
C SER A 80 -15.88 -25.19 6.83
N GLU A 81 -15.39 -24.08 6.30
CA GLU A 81 -15.63 -23.66 4.92
C GLU A 81 -14.94 -24.59 3.92
N LYS A 82 -13.67 -24.94 4.18
CA LYS A 82 -12.92 -25.92 3.37
C LYS A 82 -13.66 -27.26 3.29
N LEU A 83 -14.20 -27.76 4.41
CA LEU A 83 -15.00 -28.98 4.42
C LEU A 83 -16.22 -28.87 3.52
N GLN A 84 -16.91 -27.74 3.47
CA GLN A 84 -18.07 -27.54 2.61
C GLN A 84 -17.68 -27.36 1.13
N LYS A 85 -16.53 -26.75 0.83
CA LYS A 85 -16.00 -26.57 -0.53
C LYS A 85 -15.41 -27.85 -1.12
N LEU A 86 -14.76 -28.70 -0.32
CA LEU A 86 -14.21 -29.99 -0.76
C LEU A 86 -15.28 -30.90 -1.44
N ILE A 87 -16.54 -30.65 -1.20
CA ILE A 87 -17.65 -31.35 -1.87
C ILE A 87 -17.90 -30.80 -3.29
N LYS A 88 -17.36 -29.59 -3.63
CA LYS A 88 -17.75 -28.85 -4.85
C LYS A 88 -16.58 -28.46 -5.78
N GLU A 89 -15.35 -28.29 -5.30
CA GLU A 89 -14.24 -27.77 -6.10
C GLU A 89 -12.90 -28.48 -5.81
N ASN A 90 -12.11 -28.74 -6.88
CA ASN A 90 -10.80 -29.41 -6.77
C ASN A 90 -9.63 -28.47 -6.42
N ILE A 91 -9.74 -27.16 -6.69
CA ILE A 91 -8.70 -26.16 -6.42
C ILE A 91 -9.29 -25.10 -5.49
N GLN A 92 -8.63 -24.87 -4.36
CA GLN A 92 -9.04 -23.86 -3.38
C GLN A 92 -7.93 -22.83 -3.14
N SER A 93 -8.27 -21.55 -3.18
CA SER A 93 -7.40 -20.46 -2.75
C SER A 93 -7.52 -20.22 -1.24
N LYS A 94 -6.64 -19.38 -0.70
CA LYS A 94 -6.85 -18.82 0.64
C LYS A 94 -8.13 -17.99 0.63
N ARG A 95 -8.97 -18.12 1.66
CA ARG A 95 -10.21 -17.35 1.83
C ARG A 95 -9.98 -15.84 1.73
N SER A 96 -8.90 -15.35 2.30
CA SER A 96 -8.54 -13.94 2.29
C SER A 96 -8.29 -13.40 0.88
N ILE A 97 -7.94 -14.27 -0.09
CA ILE A 97 -7.66 -13.92 -1.49
C ILE A 97 -8.93 -13.91 -2.35
N GLU A 98 -9.93 -14.72 -2.04
CA GLU A 98 -11.15 -14.89 -2.85
C GLU A 98 -11.89 -13.57 -3.11
N ASN A 99 -11.85 -12.66 -2.17
CA ASN A 99 -12.51 -11.36 -2.24
C ASN A 99 -11.55 -10.23 -2.65
N ILE A 100 -10.41 -10.53 -3.25
CA ILE A 100 -9.50 -9.54 -3.82
C ILE A 100 -9.93 -9.27 -5.27
N ASN A 101 -10.34 -8.03 -5.55
CA ASN A 101 -10.47 -7.59 -6.93
C ASN A 101 -9.10 -7.41 -7.56
N VAL A 102 -8.92 -7.88 -8.78
CA VAL A 102 -7.69 -7.64 -9.54
C VAL A 102 -7.46 -6.13 -9.66
N TYR A 103 -6.29 -5.67 -9.25
CA TYR A 103 -5.91 -4.26 -9.36
C TYR A 103 -5.97 -3.81 -10.82
N LYS A 104 -6.72 -2.75 -11.09
CA LYS A 104 -6.81 -2.16 -12.42
C LYS A 104 -6.03 -0.85 -12.44
N GLY A 105 -4.86 -0.88 -13.03
CA GLY A 105 -4.07 0.33 -13.31
C GLY A 105 -4.84 1.36 -14.15
N GLY A 106 -4.34 2.58 -14.24
CA GLY A 106 -4.87 3.58 -15.18
C GLY A 106 -4.76 3.06 -16.62
N LYS A 107 -5.75 3.39 -17.47
CA LYS A 107 -5.66 3.11 -18.92
C LYS A 107 -4.36 3.72 -19.46
N ALA A 108 -3.69 3.00 -20.36
CA ALA A 108 -2.42 3.44 -20.94
C ALA A 108 -2.49 3.62 -22.47
N LYS A 109 -3.52 3.08 -23.13
CA LYS A 109 -3.67 3.10 -24.58
C LYS A 109 -5.12 3.38 -24.97
N LEU A 110 -5.31 3.98 -26.12
CA LEU A 110 -6.59 4.13 -26.80
C LEU A 110 -6.58 3.29 -28.08
N ASN A 111 -7.74 2.79 -28.48
CA ASN A 111 -7.90 1.94 -29.67
C ASN A 111 -7.86 2.72 -31.01
N ASN A 112 -7.42 3.98 -31.01
CA ASN A 112 -7.31 4.83 -32.17
C ASN A 112 -5.86 5.30 -32.35
N ASN A 113 -5.40 5.48 -33.59
CA ASN A 113 -4.05 5.96 -33.93
C ASN A 113 -3.78 7.43 -33.55
N LYS A 114 -4.50 8.00 -32.57
CA LYS A 114 -4.27 9.36 -32.10
C LYS A 114 -3.11 9.41 -31.11
N ARG A 115 -2.41 10.55 -31.06
CA ARG A 115 -1.45 10.86 -29.97
C ARG A 115 -2.17 10.69 -28.63
N VAL A 116 -1.59 9.94 -27.72
CA VAL A 116 -2.13 9.71 -26.38
C VAL A 116 -1.36 10.53 -25.36
N ILE A 117 -2.06 11.39 -24.62
CA ILE A 117 -1.56 12.11 -23.45
C ILE A 117 -2.01 11.33 -22.21
N LYS A 118 -1.06 10.68 -21.53
CA LYS A 118 -1.34 9.80 -20.39
C LYS A 118 -1.14 10.53 -19.06
N LEU A 119 -2.24 11.00 -18.47
CA LEU A 119 -2.26 11.72 -17.17
C LEU A 119 -2.94 10.90 -16.05
N SER A 120 -2.82 9.57 -16.10
CA SER A 120 -3.57 8.65 -15.21
C SER A 120 -2.75 7.93 -14.14
N SER A 121 -1.42 7.99 -14.19
CA SER A 121 -0.55 7.12 -13.38
C SER A 121 0.53 7.84 -12.58
N ASN A 122 0.52 9.18 -12.55
CA ASN A 122 1.47 10.02 -11.81
C ASN A 122 2.92 9.71 -12.18
N GLU A 123 3.18 9.44 -13.47
CA GLU A 123 4.52 9.27 -14.02
C GLU A 123 5.24 10.63 -14.13
N ASN A 124 6.56 10.63 -14.24
CA ASN A 124 7.31 11.86 -14.51
C ASN A 124 7.17 12.22 -16.01
N PRO A 125 6.58 13.37 -16.38
CA PRO A 125 6.37 13.74 -17.78
C PRO A 125 7.67 14.07 -18.53
N TYR A 126 8.76 14.32 -17.80
CA TYR A 126 10.08 14.61 -18.37
C TYR A 126 10.92 13.35 -18.62
N GLY A 127 10.34 12.17 -18.33
CA GLY A 127 11.01 10.88 -18.54
C GLY A 127 12.01 10.55 -17.44
N ALA A 128 12.90 9.60 -17.76
CA ALA A 128 13.98 9.20 -16.88
C ALA A 128 15.13 10.23 -16.91
N SER A 129 15.91 10.24 -15.81
CA SER A 129 17.13 11.07 -15.73
C SER A 129 18.01 10.92 -16.97
N PRO A 130 18.48 12.02 -17.59
CA PRO A 130 19.45 12.00 -18.69
C PRO A 130 20.70 11.15 -18.41
N LYS A 131 21.24 11.18 -17.19
CA LYS A 131 22.39 10.33 -16.81
C LYS A 131 22.06 8.85 -16.81
N ALA A 132 20.82 8.50 -16.44
CA ALA A 132 20.36 7.12 -16.53
C ALA A 132 20.19 6.66 -17.99
N ILE A 133 19.67 7.53 -18.87
CA ILE A 133 19.52 7.26 -20.29
C ILE A 133 20.90 7.12 -20.96
N GLU A 134 21.84 8.03 -20.68
CA GLU A 134 23.21 7.97 -21.17
C GLU A 134 23.87 6.61 -20.85
N LEU A 135 23.68 6.10 -19.65
CA LEU A 135 24.21 4.79 -19.26
C LEU A 135 23.66 3.66 -20.15
N LEU A 136 22.38 3.71 -20.55
CA LEU A 136 21.78 2.75 -21.48
C LEU A 136 22.37 2.85 -22.89
N GLU A 137 22.54 4.07 -23.39
CA GLU A 137 23.01 4.35 -24.77
C GLU A 137 24.49 4.03 -24.97
N THR A 138 25.32 4.33 -23.98
CA THR A 138 26.78 4.11 -24.04
C THR A 138 27.20 2.65 -23.87
N LYS A 139 26.26 1.73 -23.66
CA LYS A 139 26.54 0.30 -23.41
C LYS A 139 27.53 0.05 -22.25
N ASN A 140 27.68 1.03 -21.36
CA ASN A 140 28.53 0.92 -20.16
C ASN A 140 27.85 0.17 -19.01
N ILE A 141 26.62 -0.31 -19.22
CA ILE A 141 26.04 -1.31 -18.34
C ILE A 141 26.77 -2.62 -18.63
N ASN A 142 27.35 -3.20 -17.59
CA ASN A 142 27.89 -4.56 -17.72
C ASN A 142 26.75 -5.49 -18.09
N HIS A 143 26.75 -5.95 -19.35
CA HIS A 143 25.68 -6.75 -19.94
C HIS A 143 25.81 -8.26 -19.60
N ASP A 144 26.41 -8.60 -18.46
CA ASP A 144 26.42 -9.97 -17.97
C ASP A 144 25.01 -10.42 -17.55
N LEU A 145 24.05 -10.29 -18.49
CA LEU A 145 22.64 -10.66 -18.27
C LEU A 145 22.45 -12.13 -17.88
N HIS A 146 23.46 -12.95 -18.10
CA HIS A 146 23.50 -14.35 -17.69
C HIS A 146 23.92 -14.53 -16.21
N ARG A 147 24.27 -13.44 -15.51
CA ARG A 147 24.65 -13.46 -14.10
C ARG A 147 23.54 -12.84 -13.23
N TYR A 148 23.40 -13.38 -12.03
CA TYR A 148 22.55 -12.76 -11.03
C TYR A 148 23.10 -11.38 -10.63
N PRO A 149 22.22 -10.42 -10.25
CA PRO A 149 22.64 -9.15 -9.66
C PRO A 149 23.28 -9.37 -8.28
N GLU A 150 23.73 -8.28 -7.64
CA GLU A 150 24.10 -8.32 -6.22
C GLU A 150 22.90 -8.78 -5.38
N ILE A 151 23.15 -9.75 -4.50
CA ILE A 151 22.07 -10.41 -3.73
C ILE A 151 21.25 -9.44 -2.87
N ASP A 152 21.91 -8.44 -2.34
CA ASP A 152 21.33 -7.40 -1.46
C ASP A 152 21.34 -6.00 -2.07
N GLY A 153 21.87 -5.86 -3.30
CA GLY A 153 22.01 -4.60 -4.01
C GLY A 153 22.91 -3.59 -3.26
N SER A 154 24.03 -4.06 -2.71
CA SER A 154 24.96 -3.26 -1.91
C SER A 154 25.36 -1.95 -2.59
N SER A 155 25.72 -1.99 -3.88
CA SER A 155 26.08 -0.78 -4.63
C SER A 155 24.98 0.28 -4.65
N LEU A 156 23.72 -0.10 -4.85
CA LEU A 156 22.59 0.83 -4.83
C LEU A 156 22.30 1.30 -3.40
N ARG A 157 22.38 0.42 -2.39
CA ARG A 157 22.19 0.78 -0.98
C ARG A 157 23.22 1.80 -0.52
N GLU A 158 24.49 1.64 -0.90
CA GLU A 158 25.57 2.60 -0.61
C GLU A 158 25.34 3.93 -1.31
N ALA A 159 24.90 3.94 -2.57
CA ALA A 159 24.56 5.16 -3.30
C ALA A 159 23.40 5.91 -2.65
N ILE A 160 22.34 5.21 -2.22
CA ILE A 160 21.22 5.79 -1.47
C ILE A 160 21.72 6.34 -0.14
N ALA A 161 22.49 5.56 0.62
CA ALA A 161 23.03 5.96 1.92
C ALA A 161 23.86 7.24 1.82
N LYS A 162 24.73 7.31 0.83
CA LYS A 162 25.54 8.51 0.54
C LYS A 162 24.68 9.72 0.16
N ASN A 163 23.64 9.52 -0.68
CA ASN A 163 22.80 10.63 -1.16
C ASN A 163 21.96 11.24 -0.03
N PHE A 164 21.48 10.42 0.92
CA PHE A 164 20.62 10.87 2.02
C PHE A 164 21.33 10.98 3.37
N SER A 165 22.63 10.66 3.46
CA SER A 165 23.43 10.64 4.69
C SER A 165 22.85 9.73 5.77
N ILE A 166 22.48 8.49 5.38
CA ILE A 166 21.87 7.46 6.23
C ILE A 166 22.68 6.16 6.18
N ASP A 167 22.38 5.21 7.08
CA ASP A 167 23.07 3.92 7.17
C ASP A 167 22.60 2.93 6.09
N SER A 168 23.51 2.46 5.23
CA SER A 168 23.22 1.49 4.17
C SER A 168 22.71 0.13 4.71
N ASN A 169 23.08 -0.29 5.93
CA ASN A 169 22.62 -1.54 6.53
C ASN A 169 21.13 -1.52 6.89
N ARG A 170 20.57 -0.33 7.06
CA ARG A 170 19.17 -0.09 7.38
C ARG A 170 18.29 0.08 6.14
N ILE A 171 18.86 -0.08 4.92
CA ILE A 171 18.16 0.04 3.65
C ILE A 171 17.81 -1.34 3.10
N ILE A 172 16.55 -1.50 2.70
CA ILE A 172 16.05 -2.71 2.02
C ILE A 172 15.52 -2.30 0.64
N LEU A 173 16.00 -2.99 -0.41
CA LEU A 173 15.52 -2.78 -1.77
C LEU A 173 14.29 -3.64 -2.06
N GLY A 174 13.38 -3.10 -2.87
CA GLY A 174 12.19 -3.79 -3.35
C GLY A 174 11.97 -3.59 -4.85
N SER A 175 11.25 -4.49 -5.47
CA SER A 175 10.75 -4.38 -6.84
C SER A 175 9.62 -3.33 -6.92
N GLY A 176 9.97 -2.06 -6.74
CA GLY A 176 9.10 -0.94 -6.38
C GLY A 176 8.82 -0.88 -4.88
N SER A 177 8.26 0.24 -4.40
CA SER A 177 7.80 0.36 -3.02
C SER A 177 6.66 -0.64 -2.71
N ASP A 178 5.88 -1.06 -3.70
CA ASP A 178 4.81 -2.06 -3.54
C ASP A 178 5.30 -3.37 -2.91
N GLU A 179 6.49 -3.85 -3.31
CA GLU A 179 7.08 -5.06 -2.73
C GLU A 179 7.49 -4.84 -1.27
N VAL A 180 7.97 -3.64 -0.92
CA VAL A 180 8.30 -3.30 0.46
C VAL A 180 7.05 -3.27 1.34
N LEU A 181 5.94 -2.74 0.82
CA LEU A 181 4.65 -2.80 1.52
C LEU A 181 4.25 -4.26 1.82
N LEU A 182 4.42 -5.15 0.85
CA LEU A 182 4.16 -6.57 1.03
C LEU A 182 5.11 -7.19 2.08
N PHE A 183 6.39 -6.84 2.09
CA PHE A 183 7.34 -7.33 3.11
C PHE A 183 6.92 -6.93 4.52
N ALA A 184 6.47 -5.69 4.72
CA ALA A 184 5.97 -5.24 6.03
C ALA A 184 4.78 -6.09 6.50
N ALA A 185 3.82 -6.36 5.62
CA ALA A 185 2.68 -7.21 5.97
C ALA A 185 3.10 -8.67 6.24
N LEU A 186 3.96 -9.25 5.39
CA LEU A 186 4.45 -10.63 5.55
C LEU A 186 5.27 -10.85 6.82
N ALA A 187 6.08 -9.85 7.19
CA ALA A 187 6.97 -9.96 8.34
C ALA A 187 6.27 -9.83 9.69
N PHE A 188 5.17 -9.05 9.75
CA PHE A 188 4.59 -8.64 11.02
C PHE A 188 3.12 -9.03 11.21
N CYS A 189 2.44 -9.55 10.18
CA CYS A 189 1.04 -9.95 10.27
C CYS A 189 0.84 -11.44 10.11
N GLN A 190 -0.17 -11.95 10.79
CA GLN A 190 -0.71 -13.30 10.66
C GLN A 190 -2.18 -13.22 10.26
N ASP A 191 -2.76 -14.39 9.96
CA ASP A 191 -4.20 -14.48 9.67
C ASP A 191 -5.03 -13.92 10.83
N GLY A 192 -5.91 -12.98 10.51
CA GLY A 192 -6.77 -12.32 11.47
C GLY A 192 -6.19 -11.11 12.20
N ASP A 193 -4.91 -10.78 12.04
CA ASP A 193 -4.37 -9.49 12.50
C ASP A 193 -5.02 -8.33 11.74
N GLU A 194 -4.97 -7.11 12.28
CA GLU A 194 -5.51 -5.93 11.65
C GLU A 194 -4.40 -5.06 11.06
N ILE A 195 -4.65 -4.56 9.84
CA ILE A 195 -3.84 -3.54 9.17
C ILE A 195 -4.70 -2.30 9.00
N LEU A 196 -4.28 -1.18 9.59
CA LEU A 196 -4.99 0.09 9.52
C LEU A 196 -4.44 0.95 8.37
N HIS A 197 -5.32 1.65 7.67
CA HIS A 197 -4.96 2.66 6.67
C HIS A 197 -6.11 3.65 6.44
N ALA A 198 -5.83 4.79 5.81
CA ALA A 198 -6.85 5.76 5.43
C ALA A 198 -7.94 5.13 4.55
N ASN A 199 -9.20 5.56 4.69
CA ASN A 199 -10.32 5.02 3.90
C ASN A 199 -10.07 5.19 2.39
N HIS A 200 -9.57 6.36 1.98
CA HIS A 200 -9.15 6.65 0.61
C HIS A 200 -7.62 6.52 0.43
N GLY A 201 -6.98 5.60 1.17
CA GLY A 201 -5.57 5.26 1.00
C GLY A 201 -5.30 4.45 -0.26
N PHE A 202 -4.03 4.29 -0.61
CA PHE A 202 -3.62 3.53 -1.79
C PHE A 202 -4.18 2.09 -1.76
N GLU A 203 -4.81 1.64 -2.84
CA GLU A 203 -5.53 0.36 -2.92
C GLU A 203 -4.67 -0.85 -2.52
N MET A 204 -3.36 -0.78 -2.74
CA MET A 204 -2.45 -1.86 -2.39
C MET A 204 -2.45 -2.16 -0.89
N TYR A 205 -2.73 -1.21 -0.01
CA TYR A 205 -2.79 -1.48 1.43
C TYR A 205 -3.86 -2.52 1.78
N SER A 206 -5.06 -2.36 1.22
CA SER A 206 -6.12 -3.37 1.39
C SER A 206 -5.79 -4.70 0.71
N ILE A 207 -5.13 -4.67 -0.44
CA ILE A 207 -4.75 -5.88 -1.19
C ILE A 207 -3.69 -6.66 -0.41
N VAL A 208 -2.59 -6.04 0.00
CA VAL A 208 -1.52 -6.73 0.74
C VAL A 208 -2.01 -7.24 2.10
N SER A 209 -2.92 -6.51 2.77
CA SER A 209 -3.56 -7.00 4.01
C SER A 209 -4.24 -8.35 3.77
N LYS A 210 -5.07 -8.44 2.73
CA LYS A 210 -5.78 -9.68 2.39
C LYS A 210 -4.84 -10.80 1.93
N VAL A 211 -3.76 -10.49 1.22
CA VAL A 211 -2.76 -11.48 0.77
C VAL A 211 -2.14 -12.23 1.94
N VAL A 212 -1.87 -11.55 3.04
CA VAL A 212 -1.30 -12.17 4.24
C VAL A 212 -2.37 -12.78 5.18
N GLY A 213 -3.66 -12.57 4.90
CA GLY A 213 -4.76 -13.02 5.74
C GLY A 213 -5.19 -12.01 6.80
N ALA A 214 -4.55 -10.84 6.84
CA ALA A 214 -4.92 -9.77 7.76
C ALA A 214 -6.22 -9.05 7.31
N VAL A 215 -6.87 -8.41 8.25
CA VAL A 215 -8.10 -7.64 8.05
C VAL A 215 -7.75 -6.19 7.79
N PRO A 216 -7.99 -5.65 6.58
CA PRO A 216 -7.83 -4.22 6.34
C PRO A 216 -8.89 -3.43 7.10
N LYS A 217 -8.45 -2.48 7.93
CA LYS A 217 -9.31 -1.58 8.69
C LYS A 217 -9.15 -0.16 8.19
N LYS A 218 -10.20 0.37 7.60
CA LYS A 218 -10.22 1.70 7.02
C LYS A 218 -10.52 2.73 8.10
N ILE A 219 -9.73 3.79 8.13
CA ILE A 219 -9.86 4.91 9.06
C ILE A 219 -10.46 6.08 8.29
N GLU A 220 -11.60 6.57 8.77
CA GLU A 220 -12.27 7.71 8.16
C GLU A 220 -11.43 8.99 8.30
N GLU A 221 -11.39 9.73 7.22
CA GLU A 221 -10.73 11.03 7.09
C GLU A 221 -11.74 12.17 7.35
N ASP A 222 -11.24 13.39 7.50
CA ASP A 222 -12.09 14.56 7.53
C ASP A 222 -12.65 14.93 6.13
N VAL A 223 -13.48 15.98 6.08
CA VAL A 223 -14.10 16.45 4.83
C VAL A 223 -13.10 16.95 3.78
N ASN A 224 -11.85 17.17 4.17
CA ASN A 224 -10.73 17.57 3.32
C ASN A 224 -9.78 16.41 3.04
N PHE A 225 -10.17 15.17 3.37
CA PHE A 225 -9.36 13.97 3.26
C PHE A 225 -8.10 13.93 4.13
N ASN A 226 -8.01 14.75 5.16
CA ASN A 226 -6.92 14.64 6.12
C ASN A 226 -7.16 13.43 7.03
N LEU A 227 -6.13 12.60 7.19
CA LEU A 227 -6.20 11.46 8.11
C LEU A 227 -6.35 11.96 9.54
N ASN A 228 -7.44 11.56 10.21
CA ASN A 228 -7.69 11.91 11.60
C ASN A 228 -6.83 11.04 12.53
N ILE A 229 -5.75 11.63 13.08
CA ILE A 229 -4.80 10.94 13.95
C ILE A 229 -5.44 10.43 15.24
N GLU A 230 -6.35 11.20 15.84
CA GLU A 230 -7.06 10.76 17.05
C GLU A 230 -7.94 9.53 16.77
N ASN A 231 -8.67 9.56 15.67
CA ASN A 231 -9.46 8.41 15.25
C ASN A 231 -8.56 7.20 14.96
N LEU A 232 -7.43 7.39 14.28
CA LEU A 232 -6.46 6.33 14.02
C LEU A 232 -5.96 5.71 15.34
N ILE A 233 -5.55 6.52 16.31
CA ILE A 233 -5.07 6.07 17.63
C ILE A 233 -6.15 5.27 18.35
N THR A 234 -7.38 5.78 18.42
CA THR A 234 -8.49 5.12 19.14
C THR A 234 -8.92 3.81 18.49
N GLN A 235 -8.65 3.63 17.21
CA GLN A 235 -8.96 2.41 16.46
C GLN A 235 -7.89 1.32 16.60
N THR A 236 -6.71 1.61 17.17
CA THR A 236 -5.69 0.60 17.44
C THR A 236 -6.12 -0.32 18.58
N ASN A 237 -5.74 -1.59 18.49
CA ASN A 237 -6.00 -2.62 19.51
C ASN A 237 -4.93 -3.72 19.44
N ASP A 238 -5.07 -4.77 20.25
CA ASP A 238 -4.10 -5.87 20.32
C ASP A 238 -3.94 -6.65 19.01
N ALA A 239 -4.94 -6.64 18.14
CA ALA A 239 -4.88 -7.26 16.82
C ALA A 239 -4.17 -6.36 15.78
N THR A 240 -4.01 -5.07 16.05
CA THR A 240 -3.35 -4.14 15.14
C THR A 240 -1.84 -4.43 15.10
N LYS A 241 -1.30 -4.75 13.91
CA LYS A 241 0.13 -5.03 13.74
C LYS A 241 0.83 -4.05 12.80
N VAL A 242 0.14 -3.56 11.79
CA VAL A 242 0.70 -2.62 10.82
C VAL A 242 -0.26 -1.46 10.60
N ILE A 243 0.28 -0.26 10.44
CA ILE A 243 -0.43 0.94 9.99
C ILE A 243 0.26 1.43 8.74
N TYR A 244 -0.46 1.55 7.62
CA TYR A 244 0.02 2.19 6.40
C TYR A 244 -0.43 3.64 6.35
N ILE A 245 0.52 4.55 6.18
CA ILE A 245 0.30 5.99 6.04
C ILE A 245 0.97 6.46 4.77
N ALA A 246 0.19 6.80 3.75
CA ALA A 246 0.72 7.51 2.60
C ALA A 246 0.84 9.02 2.93
N SER A 247 2.03 9.57 2.78
CA SER A 247 2.30 11.00 3.01
C SER A 247 3.34 11.52 2.01
N PRO A 248 2.90 12.22 0.96
CA PRO A 248 1.52 12.50 0.54
C PRO A 248 0.69 11.30 0.13
N ASN A 249 -0.63 11.36 0.40
CA ASN A 249 -1.56 10.31 0.08
C ASN A 249 -1.94 10.29 -1.41
N ASN A 250 -2.14 9.13 -1.95
CA ASN A 250 -2.73 8.90 -3.25
C ASN A 250 -4.07 8.16 -3.06
N PRO A 251 -5.22 8.74 -3.48
CA PRO A 251 -5.37 9.79 -4.50
C PRO A 251 -5.58 11.21 -3.97
N THR A 252 -5.67 11.44 -2.67
CA THR A 252 -6.17 12.70 -2.10
C THR A 252 -5.14 13.83 -2.06
N GLY A 253 -3.84 13.50 -2.06
CA GLY A 253 -2.74 14.48 -2.03
C GLY A 253 -2.47 15.09 -0.65
N THR A 254 -3.18 14.68 0.38
CA THR A 254 -2.98 15.15 1.76
C THR A 254 -1.72 14.54 2.39
N TYR A 255 -1.14 15.20 3.36
CA TYR A 255 0.07 14.73 4.07
C TYR A 255 -0.11 14.85 5.58
N LEU A 256 0.78 14.23 6.34
CA LEU A 256 0.89 14.44 7.78
C LEU A 256 2.11 15.28 8.10
N SER A 257 1.94 16.25 9.00
CA SER A 257 3.04 17.02 9.55
C SER A 257 3.90 16.16 10.50
N ARG A 258 5.13 16.63 10.80
CA ARG A 258 5.98 15.97 11.80
C ARG A 258 5.28 15.81 13.14
N ASP A 259 4.60 16.86 13.63
CA ASP A 259 3.92 16.83 14.92
C ASP A 259 2.82 15.78 14.98
N GLN A 260 2.07 15.61 13.89
CA GLN A 260 1.05 14.57 13.78
C GLN A 260 1.65 13.16 13.82
N LEU A 261 2.78 12.94 13.14
CA LEU A 261 3.50 11.67 13.19
C LEU A 261 4.08 11.39 14.58
N VAL A 262 4.71 12.36 15.22
CA VAL A 262 5.23 12.25 16.60
C VAL A 262 4.11 11.93 17.58
N LYS A 263 2.96 12.63 17.46
CA LYS A 263 1.78 12.37 18.28
C LYS A 263 1.27 10.93 18.13
N LEU A 264 1.18 10.44 16.89
CA LEU A 264 0.80 9.06 16.62
C LEU A 264 1.77 8.09 17.29
N MET A 265 3.08 8.24 17.03
CA MET A 265 4.11 7.31 17.51
C MET A 265 4.19 7.25 19.04
N ASN A 266 3.93 8.38 19.73
CA ASN A 266 3.90 8.43 21.19
C ASN A 266 2.61 7.83 21.80
N SER A 267 1.55 7.67 21.01
CA SER A 267 0.22 7.25 21.51
C SER A 267 -0.10 5.78 21.23
N ILE A 268 0.65 5.11 20.34
CA ILE A 268 0.39 3.72 20.00
C ILE A 268 1.42 2.76 20.61
N SER A 269 1.09 1.46 20.63
CA SER A 269 2.02 0.43 21.07
C SER A 269 3.27 0.36 20.18
N LYS A 270 4.45 0.22 20.78
CA LYS A 270 5.72 0.02 20.05
C LYS A 270 5.79 -1.31 19.28
N ASN A 271 4.83 -2.21 19.51
CA ASN A 271 4.69 -3.46 18.74
C ASN A 271 3.95 -3.27 17.41
N ILE A 272 3.35 -2.10 17.17
CA ILE A 272 2.68 -1.78 15.92
C ILE A 272 3.71 -1.16 14.97
N ILE A 273 3.88 -1.74 13.80
CA ILE A 273 4.76 -1.20 12.75
C ILE A 273 4.03 -0.10 12.01
N VAL A 274 4.64 1.07 11.89
CA VAL A 274 4.11 2.19 11.11
C VAL A 274 4.91 2.32 9.82
N VAL A 275 4.25 2.09 8.70
CA VAL A 275 4.84 2.24 7.36
C VAL A 275 4.44 3.60 6.81
N ILE A 276 5.40 4.50 6.67
CA ILE A 276 5.21 5.82 6.07
C ILE A 276 5.59 5.72 4.60
N ASP A 277 4.58 5.68 3.74
CA ASP A 277 4.77 5.58 2.29
C ASP A 277 4.99 6.96 1.68
N GLY A 278 6.26 7.22 1.35
CA GLY A 278 6.74 8.50 0.82
C GLY A 278 6.93 8.47 -0.70
N ALA A 279 5.99 7.90 -1.47
CA ALA A 279 6.12 7.84 -2.93
C ALA A 279 6.17 9.21 -3.61
N TYR A 280 5.72 10.26 -2.95
CA TYR A 280 5.66 11.64 -3.48
C TYR A 280 6.44 12.66 -2.64
N VAL A 281 7.31 12.21 -1.74
CA VAL A 281 7.99 13.06 -0.76
C VAL A 281 8.83 14.18 -1.38
N GLU A 282 9.37 13.98 -2.57
CA GLU A 282 10.19 14.98 -3.26
C GLU A 282 9.39 16.20 -3.71
N TYR A 283 8.07 16.04 -3.92
CA TYR A 283 7.19 17.12 -4.38
C TYR A 283 6.68 18.04 -3.26
N VAL A 284 6.83 17.63 -1.99
CA VAL A 284 6.32 18.42 -0.87
C VAL A 284 7.22 19.59 -0.54
N GLN A 285 6.64 20.80 -0.53
CA GLN A 285 7.32 22.06 -0.22
C GLN A 285 6.69 22.76 1.00
N LYS A 286 6.39 21.97 2.04
CA LYS A 286 5.79 22.46 3.30
C LYS A 286 6.81 22.43 4.43
N ASP A 287 6.89 23.52 5.21
CA ASP A 287 7.84 23.66 6.30
C ASP A 287 7.60 22.67 7.46
N ASP A 288 6.35 22.25 7.67
CA ASP A 288 5.94 21.33 8.71
C ASP A 288 6.03 19.85 8.29
N TYR A 289 6.41 19.57 7.02
CA TYR A 289 6.57 18.23 6.50
C TYR A 289 7.94 17.64 6.81
N ASP A 290 7.97 16.45 7.39
CA ASP A 290 9.22 15.70 7.64
C ASP A 290 9.38 14.56 6.62
N LYS A 291 10.56 14.47 6.00
CA LYS A 291 10.92 13.34 5.14
C LYS A 291 11.09 12.02 5.90
N GLY A 292 11.06 12.05 7.22
CA GLY A 292 10.95 10.91 8.12
C GLY A 292 12.24 10.25 8.54
N PHE A 293 13.41 10.62 7.99
CA PHE A 293 14.66 9.93 8.35
C PHE A 293 15.00 10.08 9.84
N SER A 294 14.84 11.27 10.42
CA SER A 294 15.04 11.52 11.85
C SER A 294 14.07 10.70 12.71
N LEU A 295 12.83 10.50 12.24
CA LEU A 295 11.85 9.70 12.97
C LEU A 295 12.25 8.23 13.13
N THR A 296 13.01 7.66 12.19
CA THR A 296 13.50 6.27 12.30
C THR A 296 14.61 6.10 13.32
N ASP A 297 15.22 7.18 13.77
CA ASP A 297 16.21 7.17 14.84
C ASP A 297 15.53 7.38 16.21
N GLU A 298 14.38 8.06 16.22
CA GLU A 298 13.56 8.27 17.42
C GLU A 298 12.65 7.06 17.72
N TYR A 299 12.15 6.37 16.68
CA TYR A 299 11.18 5.28 16.79
C TYR A 299 11.60 4.04 16.00
N GLU A 300 11.93 2.95 16.70
CA GLU A 300 12.40 1.69 16.08
C GLU A 300 11.36 0.98 15.20
N ASN A 301 10.06 1.29 15.35
CA ASN A 301 8.96 0.62 14.69
C ASN A 301 8.44 1.37 13.45
N ILE A 302 9.26 2.23 12.84
CA ILE A 302 8.95 2.93 11.59
C ILE A 302 9.64 2.25 10.40
N ILE A 303 8.92 2.13 9.29
CA ILE A 303 9.42 1.80 7.95
C ILE A 303 9.10 2.97 7.02
N LEU A 304 10.11 3.64 6.49
CA LEU A 304 9.94 4.68 5.46
C LEU A 304 10.07 4.04 4.10
N THR A 305 9.06 4.11 3.24
CA THR A 305 9.21 3.64 1.85
C THR A 305 9.52 4.79 0.90
N ARG A 306 10.23 4.49 -0.20
CA ARG A 306 10.60 5.40 -1.29
C ARG A 306 10.54 4.66 -2.61
N THR A 307 10.34 5.39 -3.69
CA THR A 307 10.28 4.80 -5.04
C THR A 307 11.07 5.62 -6.04
N PHE A 308 11.65 4.94 -7.01
CA PHE A 308 12.22 5.58 -8.19
C PHE A 308 11.18 5.79 -9.31
N SER A 309 9.94 5.39 -9.09
CA SER A 309 8.88 5.42 -10.12
C SER A 309 8.31 6.81 -10.41
N LYS A 310 8.48 7.80 -9.51
CA LYS A 310 7.86 9.12 -9.61
C LYS A 310 8.90 10.16 -10.05
N THR A 311 9.46 10.93 -9.16
CA THR A 311 10.39 12.04 -9.46
C THR A 311 11.59 11.61 -10.28
N TYR A 312 12.11 10.41 -10.06
CA TYR A 312 13.26 9.87 -10.79
C TYR A 312 12.94 9.35 -12.21
N GLY A 313 11.64 9.24 -12.57
CA GLY A 313 11.21 8.81 -13.90
C GLY A 313 11.48 7.34 -14.26
N LEU A 314 11.71 6.46 -13.29
CA LEU A 314 12.10 5.06 -13.50
C LEU A 314 10.95 4.06 -13.23
N ALA A 315 9.70 4.44 -13.51
CA ALA A 315 8.54 3.61 -13.21
C ALA A 315 8.60 2.21 -13.84
N ALA A 316 9.13 2.09 -15.05
CA ALA A 316 9.26 0.82 -15.78
C ALA A 316 10.29 -0.14 -15.17
N LEU A 317 11.27 0.36 -14.42
CA LEU A 317 12.37 -0.44 -13.88
C LEU A 317 11.98 -1.18 -12.58
N ARG A 318 10.84 -0.86 -12.00
CA ARG A 318 10.36 -1.51 -10.77
C ARG A 318 11.42 -1.51 -9.67
N VAL A 319 11.89 -0.36 -9.24
CA VAL A 319 12.85 -0.20 -8.14
C VAL A 319 12.32 0.77 -7.10
N GLY A 320 12.40 0.36 -5.86
CA GLY A 320 12.05 1.14 -4.67
C GLY A 320 12.85 0.63 -3.48
N TRP A 321 12.70 1.27 -2.36
CA TRP A 321 13.45 0.92 -1.15
C TRP A 321 12.73 1.38 0.10
N CYS A 322 13.15 0.87 1.25
CA CYS A 322 12.79 1.44 2.54
C CYS A 322 14.01 1.69 3.41
N TYR A 323 13.81 2.56 4.39
CA TYR A 323 14.73 2.83 5.48
C TYR A 323 14.01 2.56 6.80
N THR A 324 14.66 1.85 7.72
CA THR A 324 14.03 1.39 8.97
C THR A 324 15.08 1.16 10.07
N SER A 325 14.69 0.69 11.24
CA SER A 325 15.64 0.23 12.25
C SER A 325 16.40 -1.03 11.80
N GLN A 326 17.63 -1.23 12.30
CA GLN A 326 18.41 -2.44 11.99
C GLN A 326 17.63 -3.72 12.30
N LYS A 327 16.91 -3.75 13.41
CA LYS A 327 16.10 -4.90 13.85
C LYS A 327 15.03 -5.27 12.81
N ILE A 328 14.32 -4.28 12.27
CA ILE A 328 13.30 -4.51 11.23
C ILE A 328 13.97 -4.90 9.92
N ALA A 329 15.08 -4.25 9.55
CA ALA A 329 15.84 -4.61 8.36
C ALA A 329 16.28 -6.07 8.38
N ASP A 330 16.81 -6.55 9.51
CA ASP A 330 17.21 -7.94 9.70
C ASP A 330 16.04 -8.93 9.57
N ILE A 331 14.86 -8.54 10.07
CA ILE A 331 13.63 -9.34 9.94
C ILE A 331 13.19 -9.43 8.49
N ILE A 332 13.12 -8.30 7.78
CA ILE A 332 12.69 -8.26 6.38
C ILE A 332 13.66 -9.02 5.48
N ASN A 333 14.97 -8.92 5.73
CA ASN A 333 15.99 -9.66 4.96
C ASN A 333 15.83 -11.20 5.03
N LYS A 334 15.15 -11.74 6.04
CA LYS A 334 14.86 -13.19 6.13
C LYS A 334 13.78 -13.65 5.16
N ILE A 335 12.90 -12.75 4.75
CA ILE A 335 11.73 -13.06 3.89
C ILE A 335 11.85 -12.48 2.49
N LYS A 336 12.73 -11.48 2.31
CA LYS A 336 12.98 -10.85 1.01
C LYS A 336 13.54 -11.90 0.04
N PRO A 337 12.94 -12.05 -1.16
CA PRO A 337 13.51 -12.93 -2.19
C PRO A 337 14.94 -12.49 -2.54
N PRO A 338 15.88 -13.43 -2.69
CA PRO A 338 17.22 -13.09 -3.16
C PRO A 338 17.14 -12.51 -4.58
N PHE A 339 18.02 -11.56 -4.89
CA PHE A 339 18.11 -10.97 -6.24
C PHE A 339 16.83 -10.27 -6.73
N ASN A 340 16.01 -9.74 -5.82
CA ASN A 340 14.68 -9.18 -6.14
C ASN A 340 14.72 -7.89 -6.99
N THR A 341 15.88 -7.27 -7.19
CA THR A 341 16.08 -6.10 -8.06
C THR A 341 17.14 -6.40 -9.12
N THR A 342 16.87 -6.06 -10.38
CA THR A 342 17.75 -6.40 -11.49
C THR A 342 19.01 -5.52 -11.54
N THR A 343 20.10 -6.01 -12.11
CA THR A 343 21.34 -5.23 -12.31
C THR A 343 21.07 -3.92 -13.06
N ILE A 344 20.23 -3.97 -14.10
CA ILE A 344 19.85 -2.79 -14.88
C ILE A 344 19.13 -1.77 -13.99
N SER A 345 18.13 -2.23 -13.22
CA SER A 345 17.38 -1.35 -12.31
C SER A 345 18.29 -0.68 -11.28
N GLN A 346 19.21 -1.44 -10.69
CA GLN A 346 20.16 -0.93 -9.71
C GLN A 346 21.09 0.13 -10.32
N SER A 347 21.70 -0.19 -11.48
CA SER A 347 22.65 0.72 -12.15
C SER A 347 21.99 2.03 -12.59
N LEU A 348 20.78 1.97 -13.14
CA LEU A 348 20.05 3.16 -13.59
C LEU A 348 19.54 3.99 -12.41
N ALA A 349 19.14 3.34 -11.30
CA ALA A 349 18.76 4.04 -10.08
C ALA A 349 19.94 4.81 -9.45
N ILE A 350 21.15 4.23 -9.46
CA ILE A 350 22.37 4.92 -9.01
C ILE A 350 22.59 6.19 -9.85
N LYS A 351 22.51 6.09 -11.19
CA LYS A 351 22.68 7.23 -12.08
C LYS A 351 21.59 8.30 -11.90
N ALA A 352 20.36 7.88 -11.65
CA ALA A 352 19.28 8.82 -11.36
C ALA A 352 19.48 9.57 -10.02
N LEU A 353 20.06 8.94 -9.00
CA LEU A 353 20.42 9.60 -7.73
C LEU A 353 21.53 10.66 -7.91
N GLU A 354 22.45 10.43 -8.85
CA GLU A 354 23.52 11.37 -9.18
C GLU A 354 23.02 12.61 -9.94
N ASP A 355 21.82 12.55 -10.52
CA ASP A 355 21.26 13.59 -11.37
C ASP A 355 20.34 14.54 -10.59
N LYS A 356 20.92 15.29 -9.68
CA LYS A 356 20.17 16.22 -8.82
C LYS A 356 19.44 17.31 -9.62
N GLU A 357 20.04 17.77 -10.72
CA GLU A 357 19.45 18.80 -11.57
C GLU A 357 18.13 18.32 -12.20
N HIS A 358 18.10 17.08 -12.70
CA HIS A 358 16.86 16.51 -13.25
C HIS A 358 15.76 16.41 -12.19
N ILE A 359 16.11 16.00 -10.96
CA ILE A 359 15.18 15.87 -9.84
C ILE A 359 14.63 17.26 -9.46
N GLU A 360 15.49 18.23 -9.24
CA GLU A 360 15.13 19.60 -8.86
C GLU A 360 14.27 20.26 -9.94
N ASN A 361 14.64 20.12 -11.22
CA ASN A 361 13.86 20.62 -12.34
C ASN A 361 12.49 19.95 -12.42
N SER A 362 12.40 18.62 -12.23
CA SER A 362 11.14 17.90 -12.23
C SER A 362 10.19 18.39 -11.13
N VAL A 363 10.70 18.61 -9.92
CA VAL A 363 9.92 19.15 -8.79
C VAL A 363 9.47 20.59 -9.06
N LYS A 364 10.39 21.46 -9.49
CA LYS A 364 10.12 22.86 -9.80
C LYS A 364 9.05 22.99 -10.88
N LEU A 365 9.25 22.34 -12.01
CA LEU A 365 8.30 22.39 -13.14
C LEU A 365 6.94 21.81 -12.77
N ASN A 366 6.92 20.73 -11.97
CA ASN A 366 5.66 20.19 -11.44
C ASN A 366 4.90 21.24 -10.64
N SER A 367 5.55 21.93 -9.72
CA SER A 367 4.92 22.97 -8.90
C SER A 367 4.38 24.12 -9.77
N GLU A 368 5.23 24.68 -10.65
CA GLU A 368 4.85 25.80 -11.51
C GLU A 368 3.66 25.46 -12.45
N ILE A 369 3.70 24.27 -13.05
CA ILE A 369 2.64 23.83 -13.97
C ILE A 369 1.36 23.49 -13.22
N LYS A 370 1.46 22.85 -12.05
CA LYS A 370 0.30 22.54 -11.20
C LYS A 370 -0.40 23.83 -10.77
N ASP A 371 0.33 24.80 -10.25
CA ASP A 371 -0.22 26.10 -9.81
C ASP A 371 -0.91 26.84 -10.96
N TRP A 372 -0.30 26.82 -12.16
CA TRP A 372 -0.90 27.40 -13.35
C TRP A 372 -2.16 26.62 -13.77
N PHE A 373 -2.10 25.30 -13.80
CA PHE A 373 -3.24 24.45 -14.21
C PHE A 373 -4.44 24.61 -13.27
N GLU A 374 -4.22 24.68 -11.97
CA GLU A 374 -5.28 24.91 -10.99
C GLU A 374 -5.90 26.30 -11.11
N LYS A 375 -5.12 27.33 -11.50
CA LYS A 375 -5.65 28.66 -11.85
C LYS A 375 -6.54 28.60 -13.10
N GLU A 376 -6.14 27.89 -14.16
CA GLU A 376 -6.95 27.70 -15.36
C GLU A 376 -8.26 26.96 -15.05
N LEU A 377 -8.19 25.89 -14.24
CA LEU A 377 -9.38 25.15 -13.79
C LEU A 377 -10.36 26.06 -13.02
N LYS A 378 -9.85 26.93 -12.17
CA LYS A 378 -10.65 27.90 -11.42
C LYS A 378 -11.36 28.88 -12.35
N LEU A 379 -10.71 29.34 -13.44
CA LEU A 379 -11.32 30.20 -14.46
C LEU A 379 -12.46 29.49 -15.21
N LEU A 380 -12.38 28.17 -15.31
CA LEU A 380 -13.43 27.32 -15.87
C LEU A 380 -14.51 26.90 -14.86
N ASN A 381 -14.49 27.46 -13.66
CA ASN A 381 -15.37 27.10 -12.54
C ASN A 381 -15.26 25.60 -12.11
N ILE A 382 -14.14 24.97 -12.39
CA ILE A 382 -13.86 23.58 -11.98
C ILE A 382 -13.20 23.61 -10.60
N LYS A 383 -13.83 22.96 -9.64
CA LYS A 383 -13.35 22.90 -8.25
C LYS A 383 -12.19 21.92 -8.11
N THR A 384 -11.13 22.34 -7.45
CA THR A 384 -9.97 21.50 -7.12
C THR A 384 -9.81 21.34 -5.62
N ARG A 385 -9.13 20.28 -5.21
CA ARG A 385 -8.65 20.07 -3.83
C ARG A 385 -7.14 20.25 -3.79
N GLN A 386 -6.63 20.78 -2.68
CA GLN A 386 -5.19 20.94 -2.49
C GLN A 386 -4.51 19.56 -2.44
N THR A 387 -3.39 19.43 -3.15
CA THR A 387 -2.62 18.18 -3.23
C THR A 387 -1.12 18.48 -3.15
N GLU A 388 -0.36 17.58 -2.52
CA GLU A 388 1.12 17.71 -2.40
C GLU A 388 1.87 16.66 -3.25
N GLY A 389 1.25 16.17 -4.32
CA GLY A 389 1.88 15.24 -5.26
C GLY A 389 2.06 15.84 -6.65
N ASN A 390 2.40 14.98 -7.62
CA ASN A 390 2.47 15.34 -9.03
C ASN A 390 1.12 15.12 -9.75
N PHE A 391 0.05 15.54 -9.12
CA PHE A 391 -1.32 15.44 -9.64
C PHE A 391 -2.22 16.50 -9.01
N THR A 392 -3.32 16.80 -9.67
CA THR A 392 -4.42 17.61 -9.17
C THR A 392 -5.66 16.76 -9.00
N LEU A 393 -6.47 17.03 -7.97
CA LEU A 393 -7.73 16.38 -7.68
C LEU A 393 -8.89 17.35 -8.00
N ILE A 394 -9.70 16.97 -8.98
CA ILE A 394 -10.91 17.71 -9.37
C ILE A 394 -12.12 17.14 -8.64
N GLU A 395 -12.95 18.01 -8.07
CA GLU A 395 -14.21 17.68 -7.42
C GLU A 395 -15.38 18.14 -8.30
N THR A 396 -16.33 17.24 -8.55
CA THR A 396 -17.51 17.50 -9.38
C THR A 396 -18.67 16.59 -8.96
N SER A 397 -19.70 16.41 -9.74
CA SER A 397 -20.68 15.34 -9.57
C SER A 397 -20.19 14.03 -10.22
N GLU A 398 -20.76 12.90 -9.85
CA GLU A 398 -20.41 11.60 -10.45
C GLU A 398 -20.69 11.59 -11.95
N GLU A 399 -21.84 12.12 -12.36
CA GLU A 399 -22.24 12.22 -13.78
C GLU A 399 -21.28 13.11 -14.57
N GLU A 400 -20.91 14.25 -14.02
CA GLU A 400 -19.99 15.18 -14.66
C GLU A 400 -18.56 14.63 -14.72
N ALA A 401 -18.09 13.93 -13.70
CA ALA A 401 -16.81 13.24 -13.72
C ALA A 401 -16.72 12.21 -14.85
N GLU A 402 -17.83 11.51 -15.12
CA GLU A 402 -17.89 10.58 -16.24
C GLU A 402 -17.85 11.29 -17.58
N LYS A 403 -18.65 12.36 -17.75
CA LYS A 403 -18.69 13.17 -18.98
C LYS A 403 -17.33 13.80 -19.28
N ILE A 404 -16.68 14.44 -18.29
CA ILE A 404 -15.34 15.02 -18.43
C ILE A 404 -14.33 13.94 -18.84
N SER A 405 -14.33 12.79 -18.14
CA SER A 405 -13.39 11.71 -18.44
C SER A 405 -13.57 11.16 -19.86
N ASN A 406 -14.81 11.00 -20.32
CA ASN A 406 -15.12 10.54 -21.68
C ASN A 406 -14.75 11.58 -22.74
N HIS A 407 -15.03 12.87 -22.49
CA HIS A 407 -14.67 13.97 -23.39
C HIS A 407 -13.15 14.05 -23.58
N LEU A 408 -12.36 14.08 -22.47
CA LEU A 408 -10.91 14.10 -22.53
C LEU A 408 -10.36 12.86 -23.25
N MET A 409 -10.94 11.68 -23.01
CA MET A 409 -10.55 10.44 -23.68
C MET A 409 -10.78 10.49 -25.19
N ASN A 410 -11.85 11.12 -25.66
CA ASN A 410 -12.13 11.33 -27.09
C ASN A 410 -11.10 12.26 -27.75
N ASP A 411 -10.54 13.21 -26.98
CA ASP A 411 -9.45 14.09 -27.42
C ASP A 411 -8.05 13.47 -27.25
N GLY A 412 -7.97 12.21 -26.77
CA GLY A 412 -6.71 11.50 -26.62
C GLY A 412 -6.05 11.67 -25.24
N ILE A 413 -6.74 12.27 -24.26
CA ILE A 413 -6.22 12.51 -22.90
C ILE A 413 -6.79 11.46 -21.96
N ILE A 414 -5.92 10.71 -21.30
CA ILE A 414 -6.30 9.66 -20.33
C ILE A 414 -6.04 10.15 -18.91
N ILE A 415 -7.10 10.33 -18.13
CA ILE A 415 -7.07 10.70 -16.73
C ILE A 415 -7.53 9.54 -15.82
N ARG A 416 -7.46 9.69 -14.51
CA ARG A 416 -7.86 8.66 -13.55
C ARG A 416 -9.22 8.99 -12.92
N ARG A 417 -10.25 8.17 -13.18
CA ARG A 417 -11.47 8.12 -12.37
C ARG A 417 -11.20 7.38 -11.06
N LEU A 418 -11.84 7.80 -9.98
CA LEU A 418 -11.59 7.33 -8.63
C LEU A 418 -12.70 6.43 -8.06
N ASN A 419 -13.49 5.80 -8.94
CA ASN A 419 -14.57 4.87 -8.53
C ASN A 419 -14.09 3.74 -7.61
N SER A 420 -12.89 3.20 -7.89
CA SER A 420 -12.28 2.15 -7.06
C SER A 420 -11.88 2.61 -5.66
N TYR A 421 -11.76 3.92 -5.46
CA TYR A 421 -11.51 4.56 -4.16
C TYR A 421 -12.80 4.98 -3.43
N ASN A 422 -13.98 4.63 -3.96
CA ASN A 422 -15.28 5.14 -3.51
C ASN A 422 -15.41 6.67 -3.61
N LEU A 423 -14.74 7.27 -4.59
CA LEU A 423 -14.75 8.69 -4.93
C LEU A 423 -15.23 8.90 -6.38
N PRO A 424 -16.45 8.47 -6.74
CA PRO A 424 -16.93 8.52 -8.13
C PRO A 424 -17.10 9.95 -8.66
N ASN A 425 -17.24 10.92 -7.77
CA ASN A 425 -17.38 12.35 -8.04
C ASN A 425 -16.03 13.09 -8.10
N PHE A 426 -14.90 12.37 -8.10
CA PHE A 426 -13.55 12.93 -8.22
C PHE A 426 -12.80 12.39 -9.43
N LEU A 427 -11.95 13.27 -9.97
CA LEU A 427 -11.00 12.94 -11.04
C LEU A 427 -9.59 13.32 -10.59
N ARG A 428 -8.63 12.42 -10.78
CA ARG A 428 -7.22 12.70 -10.54
C ARG A 428 -6.51 12.86 -11.88
N ILE A 429 -5.87 14.00 -12.08
CA ILE A 429 -5.10 14.33 -13.27
C ILE A 429 -3.63 14.47 -12.88
N SER A 430 -2.77 13.62 -13.42
CA SER A 430 -1.32 13.75 -13.27
C SER A 430 -0.85 15.04 -13.93
N ILE A 431 0.15 15.71 -13.35
CA ILE A 431 0.76 16.88 -13.97
C ILE A 431 1.69 16.41 -15.08
N GLY A 432 1.35 16.77 -16.31
CA GLY A 432 2.14 16.55 -17.52
C GLY A 432 3.10 17.70 -17.82
N THR A 433 3.70 17.68 -19.00
CA THR A 433 4.46 18.83 -19.53
C THR A 433 3.54 20.03 -19.73
N LYS A 434 4.10 21.23 -19.84
CA LYS A 434 3.31 22.45 -20.09
C LYS A 434 2.45 22.34 -21.36
N GLU A 435 2.99 21.70 -22.40
CA GLU A 435 2.26 21.46 -23.66
C GLU A 435 1.05 20.52 -23.44
N GLU A 436 1.25 19.40 -22.73
CA GLU A 436 0.18 18.44 -22.44
C GLU A 436 -0.92 19.06 -21.57
N MET A 437 -0.53 19.86 -20.57
CA MET A 437 -1.48 20.54 -19.68
C MET A 437 -2.21 21.68 -20.40
N ASN A 438 -1.56 22.44 -21.32
CA ASN A 438 -2.23 23.41 -22.18
C ASN A 438 -3.30 22.72 -23.05
N PHE A 439 -2.94 21.60 -23.69
CA PHE A 439 -3.88 20.84 -24.51
C PHE A 439 -5.07 20.34 -23.69
N THR A 440 -4.82 19.91 -22.44
CA THR A 440 -5.86 19.47 -21.50
C THR A 440 -6.81 20.62 -21.15
N VAL A 441 -6.29 21.82 -20.88
CA VAL A 441 -7.10 23.02 -20.61
C VAL A 441 -7.96 23.40 -21.83
N GLU A 442 -7.38 23.40 -23.04
CA GLU A 442 -8.12 23.71 -24.27
C GLU A 442 -9.23 22.67 -24.55
N SER A 443 -9.01 21.40 -24.23
CA SER A 443 -10.04 20.38 -24.31
C SER A 443 -11.16 20.63 -23.29
N LEU A 444 -10.81 20.98 -22.04
CA LEU A 444 -11.80 21.31 -21.00
C LEU A 444 -12.62 22.57 -21.32
N LYS A 445 -12.01 23.58 -21.95
CA LYS A 445 -12.76 24.78 -22.46
C LYS A 445 -13.87 24.39 -23.42
N LYS A 446 -13.60 23.48 -24.36
CA LYS A 446 -14.59 22.98 -25.31
C LYS A 446 -15.69 22.15 -24.65
N PHE A 447 -15.43 21.52 -23.53
CA PHE A 447 -16.43 20.77 -22.78
C PHE A 447 -17.47 21.70 -22.12
N ASN A 448 -17.06 22.88 -21.68
CA ASN A 448 -17.89 23.86 -20.97
C ASN A 448 -18.65 24.80 -21.93
N VAL A 449 -18.51 24.65 -23.23
CA VAL A 449 -19.28 25.34 -24.28
C VAL A 449 -20.41 24.47 -24.78
#